data_8a7cddc1fb40a85413b815f155b0c61f
#
_entry.id   8a7cddc1fb40a85413b815f155b0c61f
#
_cell.length_a   1.000
_cell.length_b   1.000
_cell.length_c   1.000
_cell.angle_alpha   90.00
_cell.angle_beta   90.00
_cell.angle_gamma   90.00
#
_symmetry.space_group_name_H-M   'P 1'
#
loop_
_entity.id
_entity.type
_entity.pdbx_description
1 polymer ?
#
loop_
_entity_poly.entity_id
_entity_poly.type
_entity_poly.pdbx_seq_one_letter_code
_entity_poly.pdbx_strand_id
1 'polypeptide(L)'
;MHLAYRGAKFHGWQSQPNAVSVQSVIEEAMSKVMRCEMKIVGAGRTDAGVNAHSMVAHFDTESPIVNIDGLVRGLNSLVGNDIAIYSIKPVHDDAHARFDATARTYHYYAHTEKSPFCHELSWQAPANLDYVKMNEAAKILFEVDDFTSFAKLHADNKTNICRVTEARWEPLGDGRWVFVITADRFLRNMVRAVVGTLVEVGRGKITIDDFRRIIDEKDRCSAGTSMPGHALFLWDVKYPYWECSK
;
A
#
# COMPACT_ATOMS: atom_id res chain seq x y z
N MET A 1 1.69 -16.97 2.11
CA MET A 1 1.02 -16.69 0.80
C MET A 1 1.52 -15.35 0.28
N HIS A 2 1.98 -15.30 -0.98
CA HIS A 2 2.36 -14.08 -1.70
C HIS A 2 1.35 -13.85 -2.83
N LEU A 3 0.84 -12.63 -2.98
CA LEU A 3 -0.23 -12.31 -3.89
C LEU A 3 -0.20 -10.85 -4.36
N ALA A 4 -0.90 -10.57 -5.45
CA ALA A 4 -1.18 -9.23 -5.94
C ALA A 4 -2.67 -9.02 -6.14
N TYR A 5 -3.11 -7.76 -6.16
CA TYR A 5 -4.48 -7.44 -6.51
C TYR A 5 -4.63 -6.02 -7.06
N ARG A 6 -5.68 -5.85 -7.87
CA ARG A 6 -6.18 -4.57 -8.32
C ARG A 6 -7.35 -4.15 -7.41
N GLY A 7 -7.18 -3.01 -6.73
CA GLY A 7 -8.11 -2.59 -5.68
C GLY A 7 -9.45 -2.04 -6.13
N ALA A 8 -9.63 -1.74 -7.44
CA ALA A 8 -10.76 -0.98 -7.98
C ALA A 8 -12.15 -1.52 -7.58
N LYS A 9 -12.29 -2.84 -7.43
CA LYS A 9 -13.56 -3.51 -7.07
C LYS A 9 -13.69 -3.82 -5.58
N PHE A 10 -12.68 -3.47 -4.77
CA PHE A 10 -12.63 -3.84 -3.36
C PHE A 10 -12.67 -2.63 -2.43
N HIS A 11 -13.31 -2.79 -1.30
CA HIS A 11 -13.32 -1.82 -0.22
C HIS A 11 -12.07 -1.95 0.68
N GLY A 12 -10.90 -2.17 0.03
CA GLY A 12 -9.61 -2.39 0.65
C GLY A 12 -9.33 -3.85 0.99
N TRP A 13 -8.25 -4.05 1.75
CA TRP A 13 -7.83 -5.38 2.16
C TRP A 13 -8.77 -6.03 3.19
N GLN A 14 -9.05 -5.33 4.29
CA GLN A 14 -9.67 -5.89 5.49
C GLN A 14 -11.14 -6.30 5.27
N SER A 15 -11.49 -7.51 5.69
CA SER A 15 -12.88 -7.99 5.71
C SER A 15 -13.78 -7.09 6.56
N GLN A 16 -14.97 -6.77 6.03
CA GLN A 16 -15.97 -5.88 6.61
C GLN A 16 -17.38 -6.46 6.38
N PRO A 17 -18.34 -6.24 7.30
CA PRO A 17 -19.66 -6.88 7.20
C PRO A 17 -20.46 -6.60 5.93
N ASN A 18 -20.31 -5.40 5.34
CA ASN A 18 -21.19 -4.92 4.26
C ASN A 18 -20.42 -4.54 2.99
N ALA A 19 -19.20 -5.05 2.79
CA ALA A 19 -18.39 -4.66 1.66
C ALA A 19 -17.46 -5.79 1.22
N VAL A 20 -17.36 -6.00 -0.09
CA VAL A 20 -16.43 -6.97 -0.66
C VAL A 20 -15.00 -6.46 -0.48
N SER A 21 -14.16 -7.26 0.16
CA SER A 21 -12.74 -6.99 0.39
C SER A 21 -11.86 -8.07 -0.22
N VAL A 22 -10.57 -7.76 -0.42
CA VAL A 22 -9.61 -8.76 -0.93
C VAL A 22 -9.53 -9.95 0.02
N GLN A 23 -9.45 -9.68 1.33
CA GLN A 23 -9.38 -10.70 2.38
C GLN A 23 -10.60 -11.64 2.33
N SER A 24 -11.83 -11.10 2.25
CA SER A 24 -13.04 -11.93 2.25
C SER A 24 -13.14 -12.86 1.04
N VAL A 25 -12.71 -12.39 -0.15
CA VAL A 25 -12.70 -13.21 -1.37
C VAL A 25 -11.69 -14.36 -1.25
N ILE A 26 -10.49 -14.08 -0.70
CA ILE A 26 -9.47 -15.12 -0.53
C ILE A 26 -9.90 -16.12 0.55
N GLU A 27 -10.44 -15.65 1.70
CA GLU A 27 -10.93 -16.53 2.77
C GLU A 27 -12.07 -17.46 2.29
N GLU A 28 -12.99 -16.94 1.47
CA GLU A 28 -14.04 -17.74 0.84
C GLU A 28 -13.47 -18.80 -0.11
N ALA A 29 -12.55 -18.41 -0.99
CA ALA A 29 -11.88 -19.33 -1.92
C ALA A 29 -11.10 -20.41 -1.17
N MET A 30 -10.34 -20.04 -0.16
CA MET A 30 -9.59 -20.97 0.69
C MET A 30 -10.52 -21.94 1.41
N SER A 31 -11.60 -21.44 2.00
CA SER A 31 -12.55 -22.28 2.74
C SER A 31 -13.21 -23.32 1.83
N LYS A 32 -13.49 -22.96 0.55
CA LYS A 32 -14.01 -23.92 -0.45
C LYS A 32 -12.98 -25.00 -0.81
N VAL A 33 -11.72 -24.61 -1.07
CA VAL A 33 -10.68 -25.57 -1.46
C VAL A 33 -10.25 -26.47 -0.30
N MET A 34 -10.10 -25.89 0.90
CA MET A 34 -9.66 -26.61 2.10
C MET A 34 -10.79 -27.36 2.80
N ARG A 35 -12.05 -27.09 2.45
CA ARG A 35 -13.27 -27.65 3.06
C ARG A 35 -13.41 -27.41 4.55
N CYS A 36 -12.84 -26.33 5.05
CA CYS A 36 -12.95 -25.85 6.44
C CYS A 36 -12.90 -24.32 6.43
N GLU A 37 -13.37 -23.70 7.50
CA GLU A 37 -13.27 -22.24 7.63
C GLU A 37 -11.81 -21.81 7.68
N MET A 38 -11.42 -20.89 6.78
CA MET A 38 -10.06 -20.37 6.72
C MET A 38 -10.06 -18.88 6.97
N LYS A 39 -9.09 -18.43 7.78
CA LYS A 39 -8.82 -17.01 8.03
C LYS A 39 -7.40 -16.68 7.63
N ILE A 40 -7.21 -15.46 7.10
CA ILE A 40 -5.88 -14.98 6.70
C ILE A 40 -5.59 -13.64 7.37
N VAL A 41 -4.31 -13.38 7.63
CA VAL A 41 -3.84 -12.12 8.17
C VAL A 41 -2.82 -11.51 7.21
N GLY A 42 -3.13 -10.33 6.66
CA GLY A 42 -2.24 -9.65 5.73
C GLY A 42 -1.14 -8.82 6.40
N ALA A 43 -0.08 -8.52 5.65
CA ALA A 43 1.04 -7.67 6.07
C ALA A 43 0.64 -6.24 6.48
N GLY A 44 -0.52 -5.79 6.05
CA GLY A 44 -1.09 -4.49 6.37
C GLY A 44 -2.47 -4.31 5.77
N ARG A 45 -3.12 -3.21 6.14
CA ARG A 45 -4.40 -2.80 5.55
C ARG A 45 -4.14 -1.84 4.41
N THR A 46 -4.86 -2.00 3.31
CA THR A 46 -4.96 -0.99 2.25
C THR A 46 -6.35 -0.38 2.25
N ASP A 47 -6.46 0.88 1.87
CA ASP A 47 -7.74 1.57 1.74
C ASP A 47 -8.51 1.09 0.48
N ALA A 48 -9.80 1.45 0.38
CA ALA A 48 -10.61 1.18 -0.81
C ALA A 48 -9.93 1.71 -2.09
N GLY A 49 -9.92 0.90 -3.13
CA GLY A 49 -9.33 1.23 -4.43
C GLY A 49 -7.80 1.17 -4.50
N VAL A 50 -7.10 0.95 -3.39
CA VAL A 50 -5.62 0.82 -3.36
C VAL A 50 -5.22 -0.56 -3.85
N ASN A 51 -4.22 -0.60 -4.72
CA ASN A 51 -3.68 -1.82 -5.31
C ASN A 51 -2.55 -2.42 -4.46
N ALA A 52 -2.22 -3.68 -4.70
CA ALA A 52 -0.99 -4.29 -4.22
C ALA A 52 -0.30 -5.06 -5.35
N HIS A 53 0.95 -4.73 -5.61
CA HIS A 53 1.83 -5.48 -6.47
C HIS A 53 2.42 -6.68 -5.72
N SER A 54 2.67 -6.51 -4.42
CA SER A 54 3.18 -7.55 -3.53
C SER A 54 2.52 -7.44 -2.16
N MET A 55 1.54 -8.29 -1.88
CA MET A 55 0.95 -8.48 -0.56
C MET A 55 1.35 -9.84 -0.03
N VAL A 56 1.66 -9.89 1.26
CA VAL A 56 1.92 -11.15 1.97
C VAL A 56 0.83 -11.36 3.01
N ALA A 57 0.34 -12.60 3.11
CA ALA A 57 -0.59 -13.00 4.16
C ALA A 57 -0.18 -14.37 4.72
N HIS A 58 -0.38 -14.57 6.03
CA HIS A 58 -0.25 -15.88 6.64
C HIS A 58 -1.61 -16.46 6.99
N PHE A 59 -1.64 -17.76 7.14
CA PHE A 59 -2.76 -18.55 7.63
C PHE A 59 -2.22 -19.83 8.26
N ASP A 60 -3.00 -20.40 9.16
CA ASP A 60 -2.65 -21.64 9.88
C ASP A 60 -3.42 -22.82 9.29
N THR A 61 -2.83 -24.01 9.36
CA THR A 61 -3.46 -25.28 8.97
C THR A 61 -3.18 -26.34 10.00
N GLU A 62 -4.16 -27.19 10.28
CA GLU A 62 -4.01 -28.30 11.24
C GLU A 62 -3.02 -29.37 10.78
N SER A 63 -2.81 -29.48 9.45
CA SER A 63 -1.92 -30.44 8.84
C SER A 63 -1.16 -29.82 7.67
N PRO A 64 0.07 -30.28 7.38
CA PRO A 64 0.84 -29.78 6.25
C PRO A 64 0.10 -29.96 4.92
N ILE A 65 0.18 -28.94 4.07
CA ILE A 65 -0.42 -28.97 2.72
C ILE A 65 0.46 -29.80 1.80
N VAL A 66 -0.03 -30.95 1.35
CA VAL A 66 0.73 -31.89 0.52
C VAL A 66 0.95 -31.38 -0.91
N ASN A 67 -0.07 -30.69 -1.48
CA ASN A 67 -0.01 -30.20 -2.86
C ASN A 67 -0.22 -28.67 -2.90
N ILE A 68 0.84 -27.93 -2.61
CA ILE A 68 0.83 -26.47 -2.60
C ILE A 68 0.53 -25.89 -3.98
N ASP A 69 1.12 -26.43 -5.04
CA ASP A 69 0.88 -25.96 -6.41
C ASP A 69 -0.58 -26.19 -6.85
N GLY A 70 -1.17 -27.31 -6.43
CA GLY A 70 -2.59 -27.59 -6.63
C GLY A 70 -3.49 -26.58 -5.90
N LEU A 71 -3.13 -26.24 -4.66
CA LEU A 71 -3.83 -25.22 -3.88
C LEU A 71 -3.74 -23.86 -4.58
N VAL A 72 -2.56 -23.41 -4.99
CA VAL A 72 -2.38 -22.14 -5.70
C VAL A 72 -3.21 -22.07 -6.98
N ARG A 73 -3.20 -23.13 -7.79
CA ARG A 73 -4.05 -23.20 -9.02
C ARG A 73 -5.54 -23.16 -8.69
N GLY A 74 -5.96 -23.91 -7.68
CA GLY A 74 -7.36 -23.93 -7.24
C GLY A 74 -7.85 -22.58 -6.75
N LEU A 75 -7.04 -21.88 -5.96
CA LEU A 75 -7.36 -20.54 -5.48
C LEU A 75 -7.44 -19.54 -6.62
N ASN A 76 -6.47 -19.53 -7.54
CA ASN A 76 -6.49 -18.63 -8.71
C ASN A 76 -7.71 -18.86 -9.63
N SER A 77 -8.28 -20.04 -9.67
CA SER A 77 -9.53 -20.29 -10.41
C SER A 77 -10.78 -19.72 -9.76
N LEU A 78 -10.73 -19.37 -8.45
CA LEU A 78 -11.86 -18.91 -7.65
C LEU A 78 -11.84 -17.41 -7.34
N VAL A 79 -10.66 -16.80 -7.21
CA VAL A 79 -10.52 -15.40 -6.75
C VAL A 79 -10.80 -14.36 -7.85
N GLY A 80 -11.01 -14.78 -9.09
CA GLY A 80 -11.26 -13.89 -10.23
C GLY A 80 -10.00 -13.18 -10.74
N ASN A 81 -10.17 -12.31 -11.74
CA ASN A 81 -9.06 -11.71 -12.48
C ASN A 81 -8.37 -10.53 -11.74
N ASP A 82 -8.98 -10.01 -10.70
CA ASP A 82 -8.44 -8.85 -9.97
C ASP A 82 -7.52 -9.25 -8.79
N ILE A 83 -7.36 -10.56 -8.54
CA ILE A 83 -6.44 -11.12 -7.53
C ILE A 83 -5.59 -12.21 -8.18
N ALA A 84 -4.30 -12.23 -7.91
CA ALA A 84 -3.38 -13.28 -8.33
C ALA A 84 -2.59 -13.81 -7.14
N ILE A 85 -2.66 -15.11 -6.86
CA ILE A 85 -1.87 -15.79 -5.84
C ILE A 85 -0.66 -16.40 -6.53
N TYR A 86 0.54 -15.93 -6.17
CA TYR A 86 1.79 -16.32 -6.82
C TYR A 86 2.42 -17.54 -6.17
N SER A 87 2.46 -17.58 -4.83
CA SER A 87 3.07 -18.68 -4.09
C SER A 87 2.54 -18.81 -2.68
N ILE A 88 2.61 -20.03 -2.17
CA ILE A 88 2.41 -20.36 -0.76
C ILE A 88 3.65 -21.12 -0.31
N LYS A 89 4.26 -20.73 0.80
CA LYS A 89 5.45 -21.38 1.36
C LYS A 89 5.25 -21.59 2.86
N PRO A 90 5.71 -22.70 3.42
CA PRO A 90 5.74 -22.88 4.87
C PRO A 90 6.74 -21.88 5.49
N VAL A 91 6.43 -21.44 6.69
CA VAL A 91 7.28 -20.58 7.53
C VAL A 91 7.29 -21.16 8.95
N HIS A 92 8.07 -20.60 9.87
CA HIS A 92 8.05 -21.02 11.27
C HIS A 92 6.69 -20.72 11.94
N ASP A 93 6.33 -21.45 12.97
CA ASP A 93 4.99 -21.47 13.55
C ASP A 93 4.52 -20.13 14.14
N ASP A 94 5.45 -19.32 14.64
CA ASP A 94 5.19 -17.98 15.19
C ASP A 94 5.33 -16.85 14.16
N ALA A 95 5.49 -17.17 12.88
CA ALA A 95 5.60 -16.17 11.80
C ALA A 95 4.32 -15.34 11.65
N HIS A 96 4.47 -14.01 11.64
CA HIS A 96 3.34 -13.12 11.56
C HIS A 96 3.49 -12.09 10.44
N ALA A 97 2.67 -12.19 9.38
CA ALA A 97 2.76 -11.33 8.18
C ALA A 97 2.78 -9.82 8.47
N ARG A 98 2.10 -9.36 9.52
CA ARG A 98 2.05 -7.93 9.86
C ARG A 98 3.18 -7.48 10.76
N PHE A 99 3.51 -8.28 11.79
CA PHE A 99 4.40 -7.84 12.86
C PHE A 99 5.87 -8.10 12.55
N ASP A 100 6.18 -9.13 11.75
CA ASP A 100 7.56 -9.44 11.38
C ASP A 100 8.03 -8.68 10.12
N ALA A 101 7.12 -7.98 9.45
CA ALA A 101 7.51 -7.17 8.30
C ALA A 101 8.38 -5.98 8.75
N THR A 102 9.61 -5.93 8.23
CA THR A 102 10.63 -4.92 8.59
C THR A 102 10.52 -3.64 7.79
N ALA A 103 9.99 -3.71 6.56
CA ALA A 103 9.74 -2.54 5.72
C ALA A 103 8.56 -2.79 4.77
N ARG A 104 7.93 -1.70 4.35
CA ARG A 104 6.93 -1.65 3.28
C ARG A 104 7.33 -0.56 2.32
N THR A 105 7.19 -0.83 1.02
CA THR A 105 7.39 0.14 -0.04
C THR A 105 6.07 0.39 -0.74
N TYR A 106 5.74 1.65 -0.96
CA TYR A 106 4.59 2.06 -1.75
C TYR A 106 5.06 2.83 -2.98
N HIS A 107 4.37 2.63 -4.08
CA HIS A 107 4.49 3.41 -5.31
C HIS A 107 3.19 4.17 -5.55
N TYR A 108 3.30 5.48 -5.83
CA TYR A 108 2.19 6.31 -6.28
C TYR A 108 2.46 6.79 -7.70
N TYR A 109 1.64 6.34 -8.66
CA TYR A 109 1.85 6.64 -10.07
C TYR A 109 1.10 7.91 -10.50
N ALA A 110 1.76 8.75 -11.31
CA ALA A 110 1.19 9.93 -11.92
C ALA A 110 1.52 9.99 -13.42
N HIS A 111 0.66 10.64 -14.21
CA HIS A 111 0.88 10.91 -15.63
C HIS A 111 0.36 12.31 -15.97
N THR A 112 1.03 13.02 -16.86
CA THR A 112 0.66 14.39 -17.24
C THR A 112 -0.22 14.44 -18.50
N GLU A 113 -0.03 13.49 -19.42
CA GLU A 113 -0.79 13.41 -20.65
C GLU A 113 -2.02 12.51 -20.50
N LYS A 114 -3.12 12.87 -21.15
CA LYS A 114 -4.32 12.01 -21.16
C LYS A 114 -3.99 10.68 -21.83
N SER A 115 -4.15 9.57 -21.11
CA SER A 115 -3.93 8.21 -21.62
C SER A 115 -5.07 7.28 -21.24
N PRO A 116 -5.69 6.60 -22.21
CA PRO A 116 -6.73 5.60 -21.92
C PRO A 116 -6.17 4.34 -21.25
N PHE A 117 -4.83 4.13 -21.27
CA PHE A 117 -4.19 2.92 -20.77
C PHE A 117 -3.70 3.03 -19.32
N CYS A 118 -3.53 4.24 -18.79
CA CYS A 118 -3.02 4.43 -17.43
C CYS A 118 -4.00 5.11 -16.46
N HIS A 119 -5.11 5.71 -16.91
CA HIS A 119 -6.01 6.49 -16.05
C HIS A 119 -6.60 5.68 -14.88
N GLU A 120 -6.73 4.37 -14.99
CA GLU A 120 -7.26 3.53 -13.93
C GLU A 120 -6.24 3.12 -12.86
N LEU A 121 -4.94 3.29 -13.14
CA LEU A 121 -3.83 2.86 -12.27
C LEU A 121 -2.84 4.00 -11.98
N SER A 122 -3.16 5.22 -12.39
CA SER A 122 -2.29 6.38 -12.25
C SER A 122 -3.13 7.65 -12.16
N TRP A 123 -2.69 8.61 -11.37
CA TRP A 123 -3.34 9.89 -11.22
C TRP A 123 -2.94 10.85 -12.35
N GLN A 124 -3.92 11.49 -13.01
CA GLN A 124 -3.63 12.52 -14.00
C GLN A 124 -3.21 13.82 -13.28
N ALA A 125 -1.93 14.13 -13.38
CA ALA A 125 -1.29 15.28 -12.76
C ALA A 125 -1.30 16.50 -13.69
N PRO A 126 -1.33 17.74 -13.16
CA PRO A 126 -1.02 18.94 -13.94
C PRO A 126 0.39 18.85 -14.55
N ALA A 127 0.53 19.30 -15.81
CA ALA A 127 1.81 19.24 -16.52
C ALA A 127 2.91 20.14 -15.92
N ASN A 128 2.53 21.16 -15.13
CA ASN A 128 3.42 22.16 -14.56
C ASN A 128 3.81 21.90 -13.10
N LEU A 129 3.73 20.64 -12.62
CA LEU A 129 4.20 20.30 -11.28
C LEU A 129 5.73 20.39 -11.19
N ASP A 130 6.21 21.05 -10.15
CA ASP A 130 7.63 21.16 -9.85
C ASP A 130 8.12 19.95 -9.04
N TYR A 131 8.49 18.87 -9.74
CA TYR A 131 8.98 17.63 -9.10
C TYR A 131 10.32 17.82 -8.36
N VAL A 132 11.13 18.84 -8.73
CA VAL A 132 12.38 19.15 -8.03
C VAL A 132 12.04 19.66 -6.62
N LYS A 133 11.15 20.65 -6.51
CA LYS A 133 10.69 21.14 -5.20
C LYS A 133 9.97 20.08 -4.38
N MET A 134 9.17 19.23 -5.03
CA MET A 134 8.52 18.09 -4.35
C MET A 134 9.57 17.13 -3.76
N ASN A 135 10.66 16.85 -4.48
CA ASN A 135 11.75 16.01 -3.98
C ASN A 135 12.56 16.68 -2.86
N GLU A 136 12.76 18.00 -2.91
CA GLU A 136 13.38 18.76 -1.81
C GLU A 136 12.52 18.69 -0.54
N ALA A 137 11.22 18.90 -0.65
CA ALA A 137 10.28 18.75 0.47
C ALA A 137 10.24 17.32 1.01
N ALA A 138 10.30 16.31 0.14
CA ALA A 138 10.26 14.90 0.53
C ALA A 138 11.47 14.50 1.41
N LYS A 139 12.60 15.19 1.31
CA LYS A 139 13.79 14.94 2.19
C LYS A 139 13.48 15.18 3.66
N ILE A 140 12.53 16.08 3.97
CA ILE A 140 12.11 16.35 5.35
C ILE A 140 11.53 15.11 6.03
N LEU A 141 10.94 14.19 5.26
CA LEU A 141 10.37 12.94 5.78
C LEU A 141 11.41 12.00 6.41
N PHE A 142 12.72 12.19 6.13
CA PHE A 142 13.81 11.43 6.76
C PHE A 142 14.23 11.99 8.13
N GLU A 143 13.85 13.23 8.41
CA GLU A 143 14.27 13.97 9.61
C GLU A 143 13.23 13.89 10.73
N VAL A 144 12.03 13.36 10.42
CA VAL A 144 10.90 13.31 11.33
C VAL A 144 10.45 11.86 11.56
N ASP A 145 9.86 11.61 12.71
CA ASP A 145 9.34 10.30 13.09
C ASP A 145 7.83 10.32 13.43
N ASP A 146 7.27 11.47 13.80
CA ASP A 146 5.85 11.64 14.12
C ASP A 146 5.06 12.09 12.87
N PHE A 147 4.22 11.20 12.34
CA PHE A 147 3.42 11.42 11.13
C PHE A 147 1.94 11.70 11.44
N THR A 148 1.63 12.27 12.60
CA THR A 148 0.24 12.57 13.01
C THR A 148 -0.51 13.41 11.98
N SER A 149 0.14 14.42 11.36
CA SER A 149 -0.46 15.27 10.32
C SER A 149 -0.90 14.49 9.06
N PHE A 150 -0.39 13.29 8.85
CA PHE A 150 -0.76 12.46 7.70
C PHE A 150 -1.62 11.26 8.08
N ALA A 151 -1.91 11.05 9.36
CA ALA A 151 -2.76 9.96 9.84
C ALA A 151 -4.25 10.24 9.56
N LYS A 152 -5.02 9.18 9.30
CA LYS A 152 -6.48 9.32 9.25
C LYS A 152 -7.01 9.76 10.62
N LEU A 153 -7.88 10.78 10.65
CA LEU A 153 -8.55 11.20 11.88
C LEU A 153 -9.31 10.03 12.52
N HIS A 154 -9.27 9.96 13.84
CA HIS A 154 -9.92 8.91 14.63
C HIS A 154 -9.50 7.48 14.26
N ALA A 155 -8.27 7.32 13.74
CA ALA A 155 -7.70 6.00 13.55
C ALA A 155 -7.23 5.42 14.90
N ASP A 156 -7.53 4.15 15.13
CA ASP A 156 -7.11 3.42 16.34
C ASP A 156 -5.63 3.01 16.21
N ASN A 157 -4.75 4.02 16.28
CA ASN A 157 -3.30 3.86 16.22
C ASN A 157 -2.71 3.85 17.63
N LYS A 158 -1.92 2.83 17.98
CA LYS A 158 -1.16 2.82 19.25
C LYS A 158 -0.07 3.90 19.29
N THR A 159 0.48 4.24 18.12
CA THR A 159 1.49 5.29 17.94
C THR A 159 1.44 5.81 16.51
N ASN A 160 1.80 7.08 16.31
CA ASN A 160 1.95 7.71 14.99
C ASN A 160 3.43 7.81 14.56
N ILE A 161 4.32 7.12 15.26
CA ILE A 161 5.73 7.06 14.94
C ILE A 161 5.96 6.07 13.80
N CYS A 162 6.70 6.52 12.77
CA CYS A 162 7.13 5.75 11.62
C CYS A 162 8.55 6.19 11.24
N ARG A 163 9.35 5.31 10.66
CA ARG A 163 10.67 5.63 10.16
C ARG A 163 10.70 5.50 8.64
N VAL A 164 10.71 6.63 7.93
CA VAL A 164 10.85 6.68 6.47
C VAL A 164 12.33 6.51 6.11
N THR A 165 12.62 5.62 5.17
CA THR A 165 13.97 5.33 4.68
C THR A 165 14.15 5.67 3.20
N GLU A 166 13.05 5.91 2.48
CA GLU A 166 13.05 6.29 1.08
C GLU A 166 11.82 7.15 0.79
N ALA A 167 11.99 8.28 0.10
CA ALA A 167 10.88 9.13 -0.34
C ALA A 167 11.36 9.99 -1.51
N ARG A 168 10.95 9.67 -2.75
CA ARG A 168 11.33 10.42 -3.94
C ARG A 168 10.38 10.24 -5.10
N TRP A 169 10.28 11.26 -5.94
CA TRP A 169 9.66 11.20 -7.25
C TRP A 169 10.70 10.86 -8.31
N GLU A 170 10.39 9.91 -9.18
CA GLU A 170 11.22 9.46 -10.29
C GLU A 170 10.45 9.57 -11.61
N PRO A 171 11.08 10.09 -12.69
CA PRO A 171 10.48 10.06 -14.01
C PRO A 171 10.54 8.64 -14.59
N LEU A 172 9.44 8.21 -15.21
CA LEU A 172 9.34 6.93 -15.93
C LEU A 172 9.38 7.12 -17.46
N GLY A 173 9.56 8.35 -17.94
CA GLY A 173 9.43 8.71 -19.34
C GLY A 173 7.99 8.95 -19.79
N ASP A 174 7.78 9.55 -20.95
CA ASP A 174 6.49 9.82 -21.58
C ASP A 174 5.49 10.54 -20.63
N GLY A 175 5.97 11.56 -19.91
CA GLY A 175 5.15 12.31 -18.95
C GLY A 175 4.66 11.51 -17.73
N ARG A 176 5.23 10.31 -17.50
CA ARG A 176 4.88 9.46 -16.35
C ARG A 176 5.89 9.61 -15.23
N TRP A 177 5.38 9.55 -14.00
CA TRP A 177 6.14 9.68 -12.77
C TRP A 177 5.71 8.65 -11.74
N VAL A 178 6.63 8.29 -10.84
CA VAL A 178 6.32 7.48 -9.66
C VAL A 178 6.91 8.14 -8.43
N PHE A 179 6.11 8.21 -7.37
CA PHE A 179 6.61 8.50 -6.03
C PHE A 179 6.86 7.18 -5.31
N VAL A 180 8.10 6.94 -4.94
CA VAL A 180 8.52 5.78 -4.16
C VAL A 180 8.68 6.20 -2.72
N ILE A 181 8.07 5.48 -1.79
CA ILE A 181 8.22 5.70 -0.36
C ILE A 181 8.35 4.38 0.38
N THR A 182 9.38 4.25 1.21
CA THR A 182 9.66 3.08 2.05
C THR A 182 9.73 3.48 3.51
N ALA A 183 9.07 2.73 4.38
CA ALA A 183 9.14 2.90 5.83
C ALA A 183 9.00 1.56 6.56
N ASP A 184 9.37 1.53 7.84
CA ASP A 184 9.14 0.39 8.75
C ASP A 184 7.64 0.07 8.88
N ARG A 185 6.81 1.12 8.92
CA ARG A 185 5.34 1.03 8.94
C ARG A 185 4.72 2.28 8.34
N PHE A 186 3.42 2.19 8.01
CA PHE A 186 2.62 3.33 7.60
C PHE A 186 1.33 3.41 8.41
N LEU A 187 0.89 4.63 8.66
CA LEU A 187 -0.41 4.92 9.24
C LEU A 187 -1.50 4.83 8.16
N ARG A 188 -2.73 4.61 8.58
CA ARG A 188 -3.86 4.63 7.65
C ARG A 188 -3.93 5.95 6.90
N ASN A 189 -4.02 5.90 5.58
CA ASN A 189 -4.09 7.06 4.67
C ASN A 189 -2.77 7.89 4.55
N MET A 190 -1.72 7.56 5.29
CA MET A 190 -0.49 8.35 5.38
C MET A 190 0.13 8.66 4.01
N VAL A 191 0.41 7.66 3.19
CA VAL A 191 1.05 7.87 1.88
C VAL A 191 0.23 8.80 0.99
N ARG A 192 -1.08 8.64 0.95
CA ARG A 192 -1.99 9.48 0.16
C ARG A 192 -2.00 10.93 0.63
N ALA A 193 -1.91 11.17 1.93
CA ALA A 193 -1.83 12.51 2.52
C ALA A 193 -0.46 13.16 2.27
N VAL A 194 0.63 12.40 2.42
CA VAL A 194 2.00 12.86 2.09
C VAL A 194 2.07 13.29 0.62
N VAL A 195 1.65 12.43 -0.31
CA VAL A 195 1.64 12.75 -1.75
C VAL A 195 0.80 14.00 -2.03
N GLY A 196 -0.39 14.11 -1.43
CA GLY A 196 -1.26 15.28 -1.60
C GLY A 196 -0.62 16.58 -1.13
N THR A 197 0.09 16.56 0.00
CA THR A 197 0.79 17.73 0.53
C THR A 197 2.02 18.07 -0.32
N LEU A 198 2.78 17.09 -0.79
CA LEU A 198 3.87 17.31 -1.75
C LEU A 198 3.37 17.91 -3.07
N VAL A 199 2.20 17.49 -3.55
CA VAL A 199 1.58 18.09 -4.75
C VAL A 199 1.25 19.56 -4.55
N GLU A 200 0.82 19.99 -3.35
CA GLU A 200 0.61 21.42 -3.07
C GLU A 200 1.93 22.22 -3.09
N VAL A 201 3.06 21.61 -2.68
CA VAL A 201 4.42 22.19 -2.87
C VAL A 201 4.74 22.30 -4.37
N GLY A 202 4.53 21.23 -5.13
CA GLY A 202 4.79 21.21 -6.57
C GLY A 202 3.94 22.18 -7.38
N ARG A 203 2.76 22.55 -6.87
CA ARG A 203 1.89 23.60 -7.42
C ARG A 203 2.31 25.02 -7.01
N GLY A 204 3.27 25.15 -6.10
CA GLY A 204 3.66 26.44 -5.51
C GLY A 204 2.60 27.06 -4.60
N LYS A 205 1.62 26.29 -4.10
CA LYS A 205 0.61 26.75 -3.15
C LYS A 205 1.13 26.85 -1.72
N ILE A 206 2.07 25.99 -1.37
CA ILE A 206 2.79 26.00 -0.11
C ILE A 206 4.29 25.92 -0.37
N THR A 207 5.10 26.48 0.54
CA THR A 207 6.55 26.41 0.49
C THR A 207 7.08 25.11 1.12
N ILE A 208 8.38 24.84 0.99
CA ILE A 208 9.05 23.74 1.68
C ILE A 208 9.01 23.95 3.20
N ASP A 209 9.14 25.20 3.66
CA ASP A 209 9.03 25.54 5.09
C ASP A 209 7.60 25.32 5.60
N ASP A 210 6.57 25.60 4.78
CA ASP A 210 5.18 25.28 5.13
C ASP A 210 4.97 23.76 5.24
N PHE A 211 5.62 22.96 4.37
CA PHE A 211 5.55 21.50 4.47
C PHE A 211 6.12 20.99 5.81
N ARG A 212 7.25 21.55 6.26
CA ARG A 212 7.84 21.26 7.58
C ARG A 212 6.87 21.67 8.69
N ARG A 213 6.35 22.89 8.65
CA ARG A 213 5.40 23.39 9.65
C ARG A 213 4.16 22.50 9.76
N ILE A 214 3.59 22.03 8.63
CA ILE A 214 2.45 21.11 8.62
C ILE A 214 2.78 19.81 9.39
N ILE A 215 3.99 19.29 9.29
CA ILE A 215 4.40 18.10 10.04
C ILE A 215 4.47 18.41 11.54
N ASP A 216 5.08 19.55 11.89
CA ASP A 216 5.32 19.96 13.28
C ASP A 216 4.01 20.31 14.01
N GLU A 217 2.98 20.79 13.31
CA GLU A 217 1.65 21.08 13.85
C GLU A 217 0.90 19.83 14.35
N LYS A 218 1.25 18.64 13.87
CA LYS A 218 0.60 17.36 14.23
C LYS A 218 -0.92 17.39 14.07
N ASP A 219 -1.41 18.15 13.08
CA ASP A 219 -2.81 18.27 12.74
C ASP A 219 -3.08 17.79 11.31
N ARG A 220 -3.98 16.79 11.16
CA ARG A 220 -4.39 16.29 9.84
C ARG A 220 -5.09 17.36 8.98
N CYS A 221 -5.74 18.34 9.61
CA CYS A 221 -6.44 19.40 8.90
C CYS A 221 -5.49 20.38 8.20
N SER A 222 -4.26 20.53 8.69
CA SER A 222 -3.21 21.35 8.06
C SER A 222 -2.61 20.69 6.81
N ALA A 223 -2.66 19.37 6.70
CA ALA A 223 -2.09 18.66 5.56
C ALA A 223 -3.03 18.69 4.33
N GLY A 224 -2.42 18.52 3.16
CA GLY A 224 -3.13 18.47 1.88
C GLY A 224 -4.17 17.36 1.78
N THR A 225 -5.03 17.47 0.76
CA THR A 225 -6.06 16.47 0.47
C THR A 225 -5.43 15.11 0.16
N SER A 226 -6.02 14.05 0.69
CA SER A 226 -5.58 12.68 0.38
C SER A 226 -5.77 12.35 -1.08
N MET A 227 -4.72 11.92 -1.74
CA MET A 227 -4.75 11.57 -3.15
C MET A 227 -5.58 10.31 -3.44
N PRO A 228 -6.11 10.13 -4.67
CA PRO A 228 -6.90 8.97 -5.06
C PRO A 228 -6.18 7.64 -4.80
N GLY A 229 -6.93 6.63 -4.33
CA GLY A 229 -6.38 5.31 -3.99
C GLY A 229 -5.96 4.47 -5.18
N HIS A 230 -6.63 4.63 -6.35
CA HIS A 230 -6.39 3.80 -7.54
C HIS A 230 -4.96 3.91 -8.11
N ALA A 231 -4.25 5.00 -7.82
CA ALA A 231 -2.88 5.23 -8.24
C ALA A 231 -1.83 4.75 -7.23
N LEU A 232 -2.26 4.30 -6.05
CA LEU A 232 -1.39 3.81 -4.98
C LEU A 232 -1.27 2.29 -5.02
N PHE A 233 -0.04 1.80 -4.87
CA PHE A 233 0.30 0.38 -4.83
C PHE A 233 1.14 0.05 -3.62
N LEU A 234 0.74 -0.94 -2.82
CA LEU A 234 1.69 -1.64 -1.95
C LEU A 234 2.63 -2.42 -2.86
N TRP A 235 3.87 -1.93 -2.98
CA TRP A 235 4.81 -2.43 -3.98
C TRP A 235 5.62 -3.61 -3.50
N ASP A 236 6.10 -3.54 -2.24
CA ASP A 236 6.91 -4.58 -1.63
C ASP A 236 6.74 -4.62 -0.12
N VAL A 237 6.94 -5.80 0.48
CA VAL A 237 6.98 -6.03 1.93
C VAL A 237 8.17 -6.89 2.26
N LYS A 238 9.08 -6.40 3.11
CA LYS A 238 10.31 -7.09 3.49
C LYS A 238 10.17 -7.84 4.82
N TYR A 239 10.73 -9.04 4.85
CA TYR A 239 10.82 -9.91 6.03
C TYR A 239 12.25 -10.40 6.23
N PRO A 240 12.69 -10.69 7.47
CA PRO A 240 14.03 -11.18 7.73
C PRO A 240 14.25 -12.63 7.24
N TYR A 241 13.18 -13.40 7.02
CA TYR A 241 13.21 -14.84 6.72
C TYR A 241 12.51 -15.20 5.40
N TRP A 242 11.98 -14.24 4.67
CA TRP A 242 11.28 -14.48 3.41
C TRP A 242 11.56 -13.38 2.38
N GLU A 243 12.00 -13.82 1.21
CA GLU A 243 12.06 -12.98 0.01
C GLU A 243 10.90 -13.32 -0.91
N CYS A 244 10.17 -12.30 -1.35
CA CYS A 244 9.14 -12.43 -2.38
C CYS A 244 9.84 -12.66 -3.73
N SER A 245 10.29 -13.90 -3.99
CA SER A 245 10.74 -14.26 -5.33
C SER A 245 9.52 -14.31 -6.26
N LYS A 246 9.58 -13.50 -7.33
CA LYS A 246 8.65 -13.60 -8.46
C LYS A 246 8.91 -14.85 -9.26
#